data_8d407e75b78f27616698aa277e2a11b4
#
_entry.id   8d407e75b78f27616698aa277e2a11b4
#
_cell.length_a   1.000
_cell.length_b   1.000
_cell.length_c   1.000
_cell.angle_alpha   90.00
_cell.angle_beta   90.00
_cell.angle_gamma   90.00
#
_symmetry.space_group_name_H-M   'P 1'
#
loop_
_entity.id
_entity.type
_entity.pdbx_description
1 polymer ?
#
loop_
_entity_poly.entity_id
_entity_poly.type
_entity_poly.pdbx_seq_one_letter_code
_entity_poly.pdbx_strand_id
1 'polypeptide(L)'
;MAEAAGESRTNLLSASNAYRESLEKLLELQRQDQSRAAELVGKRKELLAIGVIAKRELEESERKLAEAQSKIAETMKQISEVDQLVAEVNAAEELAKMPAEKPGVYRSAGLLVRYVGASRWALSDFGKVDAFFRLKFSRPLPASAVGQTETHNRLGFDHRDAVDVALHPDSAEGQALISYLTSQGISFIAIRGAIPGSATGAHIHIGPPSKRIAAH
;
A
#
# COMPACT_ATOMS: atom_id res chain seq x y z
N MET A 1 -10.79 -26.97 13.58
CA MET A 1 -9.70 -25.99 13.33
C MET A 1 -9.78 -25.37 11.93
N ALA A 2 -9.99 -26.11 10.85
CA ALA A 2 -10.14 -25.54 9.50
C ALA A 2 -11.39 -24.65 9.35
N GLU A 3 -12.51 -25.01 9.95
CA GLU A 3 -13.78 -24.27 9.92
C GLU A 3 -13.66 -22.91 10.63
N ALA A 4 -13.07 -22.87 11.82
CA ALA A 4 -12.81 -21.63 12.56
C ALA A 4 -11.83 -20.68 11.83
N ALA A 5 -10.88 -21.23 11.09
CA ALA A 5 -9.98 -20.44 10.25
C ALA A 5 -10.71 -19.84 9.03
N GLY A 6 -11.65 -20.58 8.44
CA GLY A 6 -12.50 -20.12 7.34
C GLY A 6 -13.45 -18.99 7.76
N GLU A 7 -14.13 -19.13 8.89
CA GLU A 7 -15.00 -18.08 9.44
C GLU A 7 -14.22 -16.82 9.79
N SER A 8 -13.07 -16.98 10.40
CA SER A 8 -12.18 -15.86 10.75
C SER A 8 -11.72 -15.07 9.52
N ARG A 9 -11.45 -15.76 8.40
CA ARG A 9 -11.09 -15.13 7.12
C ARG A 9 -12.28 -14.38 6.52
N THR A 10 -13.46 -15.00 6.46
CA THR A 10 -14.66 -14.37 5.92
C THR A 10 -15.01 -13.09 6.66
N ASN A 11 -14.93 -13.11 7.99
CA ASN A 11 -15.16 -11.95 8.83
C ASN A 11 -14.14 -10.84 8.54
N LEU A 12 -12.89 -11.20 8.34
CA LEU A 12 -11.84 -10.24 7.99
C LEU A 12 -12.07 -9.59 6.63
N LEU A 13 -12.34 -10.38 5.59
CA LEU A 13 -12.63 -9.85 4.25
C LEU A 13 -13.85 -8.94 4.27
N SER A 14 -14.89 -9.31 5.02
CA SER A 14 -16.07 -8.47 5.23
C SER A 14 -15.73 -7.14 5.92
N ALA A 15 -14.95 -7.19 6.99
CA ALA A 15 -14.51 -5.98 7.71
C ALA A 15 -13.62 -5.08 6.83
N SER A 16 -12.71 -5.67 6.07
CA SER A 16 -11.85 -4.94 5.14
C SER A 16 -12.66 -4.26 4.03
N ASN A 17 -13.63 -4.93 3.46
CA ASN A 17 -14.53 -4.38 2.44
C ASN A 17 -15.37 -3.22 3.02
N ALA A 18 -15.95 -3.39 4.20
CA ALA A 18 -16.72 -2.33 4.86
C ALA A 18 -15.86 -1.11 5.17
N TYR A 19 -14.62 -1.31 5.61
CA TYR A 19 -13.67 -0.22 5.85
C TYR A 19 -13.30 0.48 4.54
N ARG A 20 -13.00 -0.27 3.48
CA ARG A 20 -12.75 0.26 2.15
C ARG A 20 -13.89 1.13 1.63
N GLU A 21 -15.14 0.66 1.74
CA GLU A 21 -16.32 1.44 1.35
C GLU A 21 -16.44 2.73 2.15
N SER A 22 -16.11 2.73 3.45
CA SER A 22 -16.13 3.94 4.27
C SER A 22 -15.08 4.95 3.83
N LEU A 23 -13.88 4.48 3.43
CA LEU A 23 -12.83 5.33 2.88
C LEU A 23 -13.20 5.90 1.51
N GLU A 24 -13.88 5.14 0.66
CA GLU A 24 -14.36 5.64 -0.64
C GLU A 24 -15.40 6.75 -0.48
N LYS A 25 -16.31 6.61 0.48
CA LYS A 25 -17.27 7.68 0.82
C LYS A 25 -16.56 8.92 1.35
N LEU A 26 -15.56 8.74 2.21
CA LEU A 26 -14.74 9.84 2.70
C LEU A 26 -13.99 10.54 1.57
N LEU A 27 -13.40 9.77 0.65
CA LEU A 27 -12.66 10.28 -0.51
C LEU A 27 -13.56 11.14 -1.40
N GLU A 28 -14.80 10.72 -1.62
CA GLU A 28 -15.78 11.49 -2.39
C GLU A 28 -16.10 12.85 -1.75
N LEU A 29 -16.31 12.87 -0.43
CA LEU A 29 -16.53 14.13 0.32
C LEU A 29 -15.29 15.04 0.25
N GLN A 30 -14.10 14.48 0.40
CA GLN A 30 -12.84 15.24 0.31
C GLN A 30 -12.61 15.84 -1.08
N ARG A 31 -12.99 15.13 -2.16
CA ARG A 31 -12.93 15.65 -3.53
C ARG A 31 -13.88 16.82 -3.75
N GLN A 32 -15.08 16.78 -3.16
CA GLN A 32 -16.02 17.89 -3.20
C GLN A 32 -15.47 19.11 -2.44
N ASP A 33 -14.82 18.88 -1.28
CA ASP A 33 -14.18 19.96 -0.52
C ASP A 33 -13.00 20.56 -1.29
N GLN A 34 -12.18 19.74 -1.94
CA GLN A 34 -11.09 20.19 -2.81
C GLN A 34 -11.61 21.05 -3.96
N SER A 35 -12.69 20.62 -4.62
CA SER A 35 -13.32 21.39 -5.72
C SER A 35 -13.76 22.76 -5.25
N ARG A 36 -14.46 22.84 -4.11
CA ARG A 36 -14.88 24.11 -3.49
C ARG A 36 -13.70 25.00 -3.12
N ALA A 37 -12.64 24.42 -2.57
CA ALA A 37 -11.42 25.16 -2.23
C ALA A 37 -10.72 25.69 -3.49
N ALA A 38 -10.65 24.90 -4.57
CA ALA A 38 -10.06 25.33 -5.84
C ALA A 38 -10.84 26.46 -6.50
N GLU A 39 -12.18 26.40 -6.49
CA GLU A 39 -13.03 27.49 -6.98
C GLU A 39 -12.82 28.78 -6.17
N LEU A 40 -12.70 28.68 -4.84
CA LEU A 40 -12.43 29.83 -3.98
C LEU A 40 -11.08 30.47 -4.28
N VAL A 41 -10.03 29.65 -4.50
CA VAL A 41 -8.71 30.13 -4.92
C VAL A 41 -8.81 30.88 -6.25
N GLY A 42 -9.54 30.33 -7.24
CA GLY A 42 -9.78 31.00 -8.52
C GLY A 42 -10.40 32.38 -8.35
N LYS A 43 -11.52 32.47 -7.63
CA LYS A 43 -12.22 33.74 -7.34
C LYS A 43 -11.31 34.73 -6.60
N ARG A 44 -10.53 34.27 -5.61
CA ARG A 44 -9.62 35.14 -4.86
C ARG A 44 -8.45 35.65 -5.69
N LYS A 45 -7.97 34.87 -6.66
CA LYS A 45 -6.94 35.36 -7.65
C LYS A 45 -7.50 36.52 -8.48
N GLU A 46 -8.72 36.41 -8.96
CA GLU A 46 -9.38 37.48 -9.70
C GLU A 46 -9.58 38.76 -8.84
N LEU A 47 -10.08 38.60 -7.59
CA LEU A 47 -10.28 39.72 -6.67
C LEU A 47 -8.96 40.39 -6.25
N LEU A 48 -7.88 39.63 -6.10
CA LEU A 48 -6.55 40.17 -5.84
C LEU A 48 -6.02 40.99 -7.03
N ALA A 49 -6.23 40.48 -8.26
CA ALA A 49 -5.80 41.16 -9.48
C ALA A 49 -6.45 42.56 -9.65
N ILE A 50 -7.67 42.75 -9.16
CA ILE A 50 -8.37 44.03 -9.17
C ILE A 50 -8.23 44.80 -7.86
N GLY A 51 -7.40 44.34 -6.91
CA GLY A 51 -7.06 45.04 -5.68
C GLY A 51 -8.15 45.03 -4.59
N VAL A 52 -9.15 44.13 -4.70
CA VAL A 52 -10.29 44.06 -3.75
C VAL A 52 -9.92 43.30 -2.47
N ILE A 53 -8.99 42.34 -2.54
CA ILE A 53 -8.55 41.56 -1.36
C ILE A 53 -7.04 41.68 -1.14
N ALA A 54 -6.61 41.37 0.08
CA ALA A 54 -5.21 41.31 0.43
C ALA A 54 -4.57 39.95 -0.01
N LYS A 55 -3.28 39.97 -0.34
CA LYS A 55 -2.51 38.77 -0.69
C LYS A 55 -2.64 37.65 0.34
N ARG A 56 -2.68 37.98 1.64
CA ARG A 56 -2.87 37.05 2.75
C ARG A 56 -4.13 36.20 2.63
N GLU A 57 -5.22 36.78 2.10
CA GLU A 57 -6.48 36.04 1.92
C GLU A 57 -6.37 34.99 0.82
N LEU A 58 -5.64 35.27 -0.26
CA LEU A 58 -5.33 34.31 -1.28
C LEU A 58 -4.45 33.17 -0.72
N GLU A 59 -3.34 33.52 -0.02
CA GLU A 59 -2.40 32.55 0.58
C GLU A 59 -3.13 31.62 1.55
N GLU A 60 -4.10 32.12 2.34
CA GLU A 60 -4.94 31.28 3.21
C GLU A 60 -5.78 30.27 2.43
N SER A 61 -6.34 30.67 1.29
CA SER A 61 -7.13 29.75 0.45
C SER A 61 -6.27 28.70 -0.22
N GLU A 62 -5.08 29.08 -0.69
CA GLU A 62 -4.12 28.15 -1.28
C GLU A 62 -3.66 27.11 -0.26
N ARG A 63 -3.44 27.52 1.00
CA ARG A 63 -3.14 26.59 2.09
C ARG A 63 -4.30 25.60 2.32
N LYS A 64 -5.55 26.06 2.38
CA LYS A 64 -6.71 25.18 2.52
C LYS A 64 -6.85 24.19 1.36
N LEU A 65 -6.57 24.63 0.15
CA LEU A 65 -6.55 23.74 -1.01
C LEU A 65 -5.46 22.67 -0.88
N ALA A 66 -4.25 23.04 -0.46
CA ALA A 66 -3.15 22.10 -0.24
C ALA A 66 -3.48 21.09 0.88
N GLU A 67 -4.12 21.54 1.96
CA GLU A 67 -4.60 20.67 3.05
C GLU A 67 -5.65 19.65 2.54
N ALA A 68 -6.60 20.09 1.70
CA ALA A 68 -7.58 19.20 1.08
C ALA A 68 -6.92 18.16 0.17
N GLN A 69 -5.95 18.55 -0.63
CA GLN A 69 -5.16 17.64 -1.49
C GLN A 69 -4.38 16.61 -0.66
N SER A 70 -3.78 17.04 0.46
CA SER A 70 -3.06 16.13 1.36
C SER A 70 -3.99 15.08 1.98
N LYS A 71 -5.21 15.47 2.41
CA LYS A 71 -6.20 14.53 2.93
C LYS A 71 -6.63 13.49 1.90
N ILE A 72 -6.83 13.90 0.65
CA ILE A 72 -7.14 13.00 -0.46
C ILE A 72 -6.02 11.98 -0.66
N ALA A 73 -4.76 12.45 -0.71
CA ALA A 73 -3.61 11.57 -0.89
C ALA A 73 -3.50 10.54 0.24
N GLU A 74 -3.73 10.94 1.48
CA GLU A 74 -3.73 10.04 2.63
C GLU A 74 -4.85 9.00 2.55
N THR A 75 -6.08 9.42 2.22
CA THR A 75 -7.21 8.47 2.08
C THR A 75 -6.98 7.49 0.92
N MET A 76 -6.43 7.94 -0.19
CA MET A 76 -6.07 7.05 -1.31
C MET A 76 -4.99 6.04 -0.91
N LYS A 77 -4.02 6.46 -0.10
CA LYS A 77 -3.01 5.57 0.46
C LYS A 77 -3.64 4.49 1.34
N GLN A 78 -4.54 4.87 2.24
CA GLN A 78 -5.26 3.92 3.11
C GLN A 78 -6.09 2.90 2.30
N ILE A 79 -6.77 3.34 1.24
CA ILE A 79 -7.49 2.43 0.32
C ILE A 79 -6.50 1.43 -0.31
N SER A 80 -5.35 1.90 -0.79
CA SER A 80 -4.32 1.04 -1.37
C SER A 80 -3.79 0.00 -0.36
N GLU A 81 -3.56 0.42 0.89
CA GLU A 81 -3.12 -0.49 1.97
C GLU A 81 -4.18 -1.58 2.26
N VAL A 82 -5.47 -1.21 2.30
CA VAL A 82 -6.56 -2.20 2.47
C VAL A 82 -6.58 -3.18 1.31
N ASP A 83 -6.49 -2.70 0.08
CA ASP A 83 -6.50 -3.54 -1.12
C ASP A 83 -5.32 -4.52 -1.14
N GLN A 84 -4.12 -4.07 -0.75
CA GLN A 84 -2.92 -4.90 -0.65
C GLN A 84 -3.08 -5.97 0.43
N LEU A 85 -3.58 -5.58 1.61
CA LEU A 85 -3.81 -6.53 2.70
C LEU A 85 -4.83 -7.61 2.32
N VAL A 86 -5.92 -7.24 1.64
CA VAL A 86 -6.92 -8.20 1.13
C VAL A 86 -6.26 -9.16 0.12
N ALA A 87 -5.39 -8.66 -0.75
CA ALA A 87 -4.65 -9.47 -1.70
C ALA A 87 -3.70 -10.45 -0.99
N GLU A 88 -3.00 -10.03 0.07
CA GLU A 88 -2.13 -10.89 0.87
C GLU A 88 -2.90 -11.99 1.60
N VAL A 89 -4.06 -11.66 2.20
CA VAL A 89 -4.92 -12.64 2.87
C VAL A 89 -5.39 -13.74 1.91
N ASN A 90 -5.74 -13.36 0.68
CA ASN A 90 -6.12 -14.31 -0.35
C ASN A 90 -4.90 -15.12 -0.85
N ALA A 91 -3.74 -14.47 -0.99
CA ALA A 91 -2.50 -15.12 -1.38
C ALA A 91 -1.98 -16.09 -0.31
N ALA A 92 -2.21 -15.80 0.97
CA ALA A 92 -1.79 -16.65 2.08
C ALA A 92 -2.40 -18.06 2.01
N GLU A 93 -3.62 -18.19 1.49
CA GLU A 93 -4.25 -19.50 1.28
C GLU A 93 -3.55 -20.30 0.19
N GLU A 94 -3.21 -19.66 -0.92
CA GLU A 94 -2.46 -20.31 -1.99
C GLU A 94 -1.04 -20.65 -1.53
N LEU A 95 -0.41 -19.77 -0.75
CA LEU A 95 0.90 -20.03 -0.15
C LEU A 95 0.88 -21.20 0.84
N ALA A 96 -0.20 -21.36 1.60
CA ALA A 96 -0.36 -22.46 2.55
C ALA A 96 -0.50 -23.83 1.85
N LYS A 97 -0.98 -23.86 0.62
CA LYS A 97 -1.04 -25.06 -0.22
C LYS A 97 0.32 -25.41 -0.86
N MET A 98 1.25 -24.45 -0.90
CA MET A 98 2.58 -24.69 -1.44
C MET A 98 3.45 -25.45 -0.42
N PRO A 99 4.31 -26.38 -0.89
CA PRO A 99 5.27 -27.05 -0.01
C PRO A 99 6.21 -26.04 0.65
N ALA A 100 6.70 -26.39 1.83
CA ALA A 100 7.72 -25.59 2.51
C ALA A 100 8.98 -25.51 1.62
N GLU A 101 9.41 -24.30 1.30
CA GLU A 101 10.52 -24.06 0.40
C GLU A 101 11.83 -23.85 1.16
N LYS A 102 12.91 -24.37 0.61
CA LYS A 102 14.26 -24.11 1.11
C LYS A 102 14.71 -22.70 0.70
N PRO A 103 15.61 -22.08 1.49
CA PRO A 103 16.25 -20.84 1.07
C PRO A 103 16.86 -20.92 -0.35
N GLY A 104 16.71 -19.86 -1.14
CA GLY A 104 17.17 -19.76 -2.52
C GLY A 104 16.13 -20.20 -3.56
N VAL A 105 14.99 -20.74 -3.16
CA VAL A 105 13.95 -21.19 -4.09
C VAL A 105 13.06 -20.02 -4.53
N TYR A 106 12.94 -19.87 -5.85
CA TYR A 106 12.04 -18.95 -6.53
C TYR A 106 10.90 -19.74 -7.17
N ARG A 107 9.66 -19.38 -6.86
CA ARG A 107 8.47 -19.95 -7.49
C ARG A 107 7.58 -18.88 -8.08
N SER A 108 7.04 -19.18 -9.25
CA SER A 108 5.99 -18.40 -9.89
C SER A 108 4.83 -19.33 -10.22
N ALA A 109 3.65 -19.05 -9.66
CA ALA A 109 2.43 -19.81 -9.88
C ALA A 109 1.27 -18.85 -10.07
N GLY A 110 0.73 -18.77 -11.29
CA GLY A 110 -0.40 -17.89 -11.60
C GLY A 110 -0.11 -16.44 -11.26
N LEU A 111 -0.92 -15.87 -10.35
CA LEU A 111 -0.81 -14.48 -9.91
C LEU A 111 0.26 -14.26 -8.83
N LEU A 112 0.92 -15.30 -8.35
CA LEU A 112 1.83 -15.26 -7.22
C LEU A 112 3.25 -15.58 -7.62
N VAL A 113 4.19 -14.77 -7.12
CA VAL A 113 5.63 -15.08 -7.12
C VAL A 113 6.11 -15.08 -5.68
N ARG A 114 6.81 -16.13 -5.28
CA ARG A 114 7.42 -16.23 -3.95
C ARG A 114 8.90 -16.53 -4.09
N TYR A 115 9.69 -15.82 -3.31
CA TYR A 115 11.10 -16.14 -3.11
C TYR A 115 11.40 -16.27 -1.62
N VAL A 116 12.03 -17.36 -1.24
CA VAL A 116 12.50 -17.58 0.13
C VAL A 116 13.99 -17.28 0.15
N GLY A 117 14.36 -16.14 0.68
CA GLY A 117 15.76 -15.72 0.78
C GLY A 117 16.50 -16.39 1.93
N ALA A 118 17.83 -16.47 1.81
CA ALA A 118 18.71 -16.94 2.88
C ALA A 118 19.17 -15.83 3.82
N SER A 119 19.08 -14.57 3.39
CA SER A 119 19.48 -13.41 4.19
C SER A 119 18.43 -13.08 5.24
N ARG A 120 18.88 -12.64 6.41
CA ARG A 120 17.99 -12.03 7.38
C ARG A 120 17.54 -10.68 6.86
N TRP A 121 16.24 -10.45 6.94
CA TRP A 121 15.63 -9.16 6.65
C TRP A 121 15.22 -8.49 7.97
N ALA A 122 15.46 -7.20 8.07
CA ALA A 122 14.90 -6.34 9.10
C ALA A 122 14.43 -5.04 8.45
N LEU A 123 13.44 -4.38 9.05
CA LEU A 123 12.89 -3.13 8.49
C LEU A 123 13.97 -2.03 8.32
N SER A 124 15.04 -2.06 9.13
CA SER A 124 16.21 -1.19 8.99
C SER A 124 16.96 -1.36 7.66
N ASP A 125 16.77 -2.50 6.96
CA ASP A 125 17.38 -2.74 5.64
C ASP A 125 16.62 -2.04 4.49
N PHE A 126 15.42 -1.52 4.77
CA PHE A 126 14.62 -0.78 3.77
C PHE A 126 15.39 0.33 3.08
N GLY A 127 16.20 1.07 3.84
CA GLY A 127 17.03 2.14 3.28
C GLY A 127 17.98 1.69 2.17
N LYS A 128 18.47 0.43 2.21
CA LYS A 128 19.32 -0.15 1.14
C LYS A 128 18.51 -0.42 -0.13
N VAL A 129 17.29 -0.90 0.03
CA VAL A 129 16.37 -1.18 -1.10
C VAL A 129 15.92 0.12 -1.76
N ASP A 130 15.56 1.13 -0.98
CA ASP A 130 15.21 2.47 -1.49
C ASP A 130 16.41 3.15 -2.19
N ALA A 131 17.60 3.04 -1.63
CA ALA A 131 18.82 3.57 -2.25
C ALA A 131 19.13 2.90 -3.61
N PHE A 132 19.00 1.57 -3.71
CA PHE A 132 19.10 0.87 -5.00
C PHE A 132 18.10 1.42 -6.01
N PHE A 133 16.84 1.57 -5.60
CA PHE A 133 15.77 2.01 -6.47
C PHE A 133 15.98 3.46 -6.94
N ARG A 134 16.38 4.37 -6.03
CA ARG A 134 16.72 5.76 -6.33
C ARG A 134 17.87 5.85 -7.32
N LEU A 135 18.92 5.06 -7.13
CA LEU A 135 20.07 5.05 -8.03
C LEU A 135 19.66 4.61 -9.44
N LYS A 136 18.75 3.63 -9.54
CA LYS A 136 18.35 3.06 -10.83
C LYS A 136 17.29 3.88 -11.57
N PHE A 137 16.34 4.47 -10.84
CA PHE A 137 15.16 5.10 -11.42
C PHE A 137 15.02 6.60 -11.10
N SER A 138 16.00 7.20 -10.41
CA SER A 138 16.03 8.62 -10.03
C SER A 138 14.81 9.10 -9.25
N ARG A 139 14.13 8.20 -8.54
CA ARG A 139 12.96 8.47 -7.69
C ARG A 139 12.92 7.54 -6.49
N PRO A 140 12.22 7.89 -5.41
CA PRO A 140 12.06 6.99 -4.27
C PRO A 140 11.27 5.73 -4.65
N LEU A 141 11.53 4.63 -3.93
CA LEU A 141 10.74 3.43 -4.01
C LEU A 141 9.29 3.75 -3.62
N PRO A 142 8.27 3.41 -4.43
CA PRO A 142 6.88 3.70 -4.12
C PRO A 142 6.33 2.74 -3.05
N ALA A 143 6.86 2.85 -1.82
CA ALA A 143 6.39 2.08 -0.69
C ALA A 143 5.01 2.59 -0.25
N SER A 144 4.01 1.72 -0.24
CA SER A 144 2.67 1.99 0.25
C SER A 144 2.57 1.77 1.77
N ALA A 145 3.24 0.75 2.29
CA ALA A 145 3.36 0.50 3.73
C ALA A 145 4.81 0.19 4.10
N VAL A 146 5.29 0.78 5.19
CA VAL A 146 6.62 0.53 5.75
C VAL A 146 6.45 0.19 7.23
N GLY A 147 6.62 -1.08 7.57
CA GLY A 147 6.33 -1.58 8.90
C GLY A 147 4.84 -1.52 9.25
N GLN A 148 4.54 -1.47 10.53
CA GLN A 148 3.17 -1.46 11.05
C GLN A 148 2.47 -0.13 10.75
N THR A 149 1.34 -0.16 10.04
CA THR A 149 0.50 1.00 9.76
C THR A 149 -0.80 0.97 10.60
N GLU A 150 -1.54 2.07 10.59
CA GLU A 150 -2.85 2.14 11.24
C GLU A 150 -3.84 1.15 10.62
N THR A 151 -3.79 0.96 9.31
CA THR A 151 -4.59 -0.02 8.58
C THR A 151 -4.32 -1.44 9.08
N HIS A 152 -3.05 -1.84 9.22
CA HIS A 152 -2.67 -3.15 9.75
C HIS A 152 -3.12 -3.33 11.20
N ASN A 153 -2.98 -2.30 12.04
CA ASN A 153 -3.46 -2.31 13.43
C ASN A 153 -4.98 -2.50 13.48
N ARG A 154 -5.73 -1.73 12.70
CA ARG A 154 -7.20 -1.79 12.64
C ARG A 154 -7.71 -3.14 12.18
N LEU A 155 -7.04 -3.76 11.23
CA LEU A 155 -7.42 -5.06 10.66
C LEU A 155 -6.76 -6.26 11.38
N GLY A 156 -5.93 -6.02 12.39
CA GLY A 156 -5.34 -7.04 13.24
C GLY A 156 -4.25 -7.86 12.57
N PHE A 157 -3.38 -7.21 11.77
CA PHE A 157 -2.23 -7.85 11.13
C PHE A 157 -0.91 -7.34 11.66
N ASP A 158 0.04 -8.26 11.79
CA ASP A 158 1.44 -7.96 12.09
C ASP A 158 2.21 -7.77 10.79
N HIS A 159 2.62 -6.53 10.55
CA HIS A 159 3.40 -6.11 9.40
C HIS A 159 4.69 -5.38 9.82
N ARG A 160 5.10 -5.52 11.11
CA ARG A 160 6.21 -4.73 11.70
C ARG A 160 7.53 -4.88 10.98
N ASP A 161 7.79 -6.05 10.41
CA ASP A 161 9.05 -6.39 9.74
C ASP A 161 8.87 -6.54 8.21
N ALA A 162 7.91 -5.85 7.62
CA ALA A 162 7.64 -5.95 6.19
C ALA A 162 7.46 -4.57 5.53
N VAL A 163 7.54 -4.55 4.21
CA VAL A 163 7.31 -3.37 3.37
C VAL A 163 6.50 -3.77 2.15
N ASP A 164 5.41 -3.04 1.89
CA ASP A 164 4.65 -3.16 0.66
C ASP A 164 5.06 -2.09 -0.34
N VAL A 165 5.32 -2.52 -1.56
CA VAL A 165 5.75 -1.66 -2.66
C VAL A 165 4.70 -1.69 -3.76
N ALA A 166 4.11 -0.54 -4.06
CA ALA A 166 3.07 -0.36 -5.07
C ALA A 166 3.65 -0.42 -6.49
N LEU A 167 4.22 -1.55 -6.86
CA LEU A 167 4.74 -1.86 -8.19
C LEU A 167 4.12 -3.14 -8.71
N HIS A 168 3.71 -3.10 -10.00
CA HIS A 168 3.33 -4.34 -10.66
C HIS A 168 4.58 -5.23 -10.84
N PRO A 169 4.57 -6.51 -10.40
CA PRO A 169 5.74 -7.39 -10.49
C PRO A 169 6.33 -7.54 -11.89
N ASP A 170 5.50 -7.49 -12.93
CA ASP A 170 5.95 -7.64 -14.31
C ASP A 170 6.30 -6.31 -14.99
N SER A 171 6.19 -5.17 -14.30
CA SER A 171 6.72 -3.89 -14.80
C SER A 171 8.26 -3.91 -14.82
N ALA A 172 8.87 -3.04 -15.63
CA ALA A 172 10.34 -2.92 -15.67
C ALA A 172 10.94 -2.61 -14.30
N GLU A 173 10.26 -1.76 -13.51
CA GLU A 173 10.65 -1.40 -12.15
C GLU A 173 10.45 -2.57 -11.18
N GLY A 174 9.31 -3.28 -11.27
CA GLY A 174 9.02 -4.46 -10.46
C GLY A 174 10.03 -5.58 -10.71
N GLN A 175 10.34 -5.87 -11.97
CA GLN A 175 11.34 -6.88 -12.33
C GLN A 175 12.76 -6.51 -11.84
N ALA A 176 13.12 -5.24 -11.92
CA ALA A 176 14.39 -4.78 -11.39
C ALA A 176 14.47 -4.92 -9.86
N LEU A 177 13.39 -4.59 -9.16
CA LEU A 177 13.30 -4.76 -7.71
C LEU A 177 13.37 -6.25 -7.33
N ILE A 178 12.59 -7.11 -7.98
CA ILE A 178 12.59 -8.56 -7.77
C ILE A 178 14.00 -9.14 -7.99
N SER A 179 14.69 -8.75 -9.07
CA SER A 179 16.04 -9.18 -9.36
C SER A 179 17.03 -8.74 -8.27
N TYR A 180 16.92 -7.51 -7.80
CA TYR A 180 17.73 -7.00 -6.69
C TYR A 180 17.47 -7.78 -5.40
N LEU A 181 16.22 -7.95 -4.98
CA LEU A 181 15.86 -8.70 -3.76
C LEU A 181 16.37 -10.13 -3.82
N THR A 182 16.23 -10.79 -4.98
CA THR A 182 16.75 -12.15 -5.20
C THR A 182 18.27 -12.20 -5.07
N SER A 183 18.99 -11.23 -5.68
CA SER A 183 20.46 -11.16 -5.59
C SER A 183 20.97 -10.92 -4.18
N GLN A 184 20.20 -10.20 -3.36
CA GLN A 184 20.51 -9.95 -1.95
C GLN A 184 20.03 -11.07 -1.01
N GLY A 185 19.35 -12.09 -1.55
CA GLY A 185 18.78 -13.17 -0.74
C GLY A 185 17.65 -12.70 0.19
N ILE A 186 16.94 -11.62 -0.15
CA ILE A 186 15.84 -11.05 0.65
C ILE A 186 14.54 -11.73 0.24
N SER A 187 13.80 -12.27 1.21
CA SER A 187 12.49 -12.90 0.97
C SER A 187 11.45 -11.89 0.53
N PHE A 188 10.60 -12.29 -0.43
CA PHE A 188 9.47 -11.49 -0.86
C PHE A 188 8.33 -12.36 -1.39
N ILE A 189 7.14 -11.75 -1.45
CA ILE A 189 5.97 -12.25 -2.14
C ILE A 189 5.55 -11.16 -3.12
N ALA A 190 5.39 -11.50 -4.41
CA ALA A 190 4.91 -10.54 -5.40
C ALA A 190 3.57 -11.01 -5.96
N ILE A 191 2.61 -10.11 -5.99
CA ILE A 191 1.23 -10.37 -6.41
C ILE A 191 0.98 -9.60 -7.70
N ARG A 192 0.61 -10.32 -8.78
CA ARG A 192 0.47 -9.78 -10.15
C ARG A 192 -0.85 -9.08 -10.41
N GLY A 193 -1.84 -9.23 -9.57
CA GLY A 193 -3.15 -8.64 -9.84
C GLY A 193 -4.19 -8.97 -8.79
N ALA A 194 -5.44 -8.64 -9.10
CA ALA A 194 -6.56 -8.96 -8.25
C ALA A 194 -6.72 -10.47 -8.11
N ILE A 195 -6.67 -10.95 -6.88
CA ILE A 195 -7.09 -12.30 -6.54
C ILE A 195 -8.61 -12.25 -6.33
N PRO A 196 -9.40 -13.28 -6.74
CA PRO A 196 -10.84 -13.27 -6.55
C PRO A 196 -11.23 -12.90 -5.11
N GLY A 197 -12.05 -11.85 -4.96
CA GLY A 197 -12.45 -11.30 -3.65
C GLY A 197 -11.59 -10.13 -3.16
N SER A 198 -10.56 -9.69 -3.92
CA SER A 198 -9.83 -8.46 -3.65
C SER A 198 -10.05 -7.43 -4.77
N ALA A 199 -10.10 -6.16 -4.41
CA ALA A 199 -10.48 -5.11 -5.35
C ALA A 199 -9.32 -4.63 -6.24
N THR A 200 -8.10 -4.66 -5.75
CA THR A 200 -6.87 -4.28 -6.48
C THR A 200 -5.72 -5.04 -5.86
N GLY A 201 -4.50 -4.89 -6.34
CA GLY A 201 -3.50 -5.40 -5.49
C GLY A 201 -2.22 -5.92 -6.10
N ALA A 202 -1.87 -5.52 -7.32
CA ALA A 202 -0.53 -5.79 -7.81
C ALA A 202 0.49 -5.04 -6.94
N HIS A 203 1.33 -5.77 -6.20
CA HIS A 203 2.35 -5.20 -5.32
C HIS A 203 3.46 -6.22 -5.03
N ILE A 204 4.53 -5.76 -4.41
CA ILE A 204 5.64 -6.58 -3.93
C ILE A 204 5.74 -6.39 -2.42
N HIS A 205 5.44 -7.44 -1.67
CA HIS A 205 5.62 -7.54 -0.23
C HIS A 205 7.02 -8.03 0.07
N ILE A 206 7.82 -7.23 0.77
CA ILE A 206 9.22 -7.53 1.13
C ILE A 206 9.27 -7.91 2.61
N GLY A 207 9.83 -9.05 2.92
CA GLY A 207 9.96 -9.54 4.30
C GLY A 207 9.12 -10.78 4.61
N PRO A 208 8.86 -11.06 5.89
CA PRO A 208 8.01 -12.17 6.31
C PRO A 208 6.55 -11.91 5.92
N PRO A 209 5.77 -12.95 5.56
CA PRO A 209 4.35 -12.79 5.30
C PRO A 209 3.62 -12.18 6.50
N SER A 210 2.68 -11.28 6.24
CA SER A 210 1.82 -10.68 7.27
C SER A 210 1.03 -11.77 7.99
N LYS A 211 1.05 -11.73 9.32
CA LYS A 211 0.36 -12.71 10.17
C LYS A 211 -0.75 -12.03 10.95
N ARG A 212 -1.84 -12.76 11.18
CA ARG A 212 -2.90 -12.26 12.04
C ARG A 212 -2.41 -12.17 13.50
N ILE A 213 -2.63 -11.02 14.12
CA ILE A 213 -2.40 -10.84 15.56
C ILE A 213 -3.51 -11.62 16.29
N ALA A 214 -3.13 -12.57 17.13
CA ALA A 214 -4.10 -13.29 17.96
C ALA A 214 -4.84 -12.29 18.85
N ALA A 215 -6.16 -12.33 18.84
CA ALA A 215 -6.96 -11.60 19.82
C ALA A 215 -6.67 -12.20 21.22
N HIS A 216 -6.23 -11.36 22.13
CA HIS A 216 -6.06 -11.72 23.54
C HIS A 216 -7.39 -11.60 24.27
#